data_5a9f3c4a993f2ec60ff5a746328eb6ef
#
_entry.id   5a9f3c4a993f2ec60ff5a746328eb6ef
#
_cell.length_a   1.000
_cell.length_b   1.000
_cell.length_c   1.000
_cell.angle_alpha   90.00
_cell.angle_beta   90.00
_cell.angle_gamma   90.00
#
_symmetry.space_group_name_H-M   'P 1'
#
loop_
_entity.id
_entity.type
_entity.pdbx_description
1 polymer ?
#
loop_
_entity_poly.entity_id
_entity_poly.type
_entity_poly.pdbx_seq_one_letter_code
_entity_poly.pdbx_strand_id
1 'polypeptide(L)'
;SKMLKLGLMGLGAIGVDVEKMVTQECKGDIEIPAILVKNPRPDRLLNKSIITTDFDEFIKTKPDVILEVAGHQTIQKYAVEILRSGIDLLVTSVGAFTDDKLYDACIATARGNGARLILPSAGIGSLDTLSAAAVGGLTSVHMIVRKDPSAWYGTHAEKLFDLSKLATPTVIFEGTPREGAALYPQNVNISAAVALAGLGLDKTKLTIIADTEIDTHVCEIQATGAFGSYEFRENLTIAETNRKTGKIVGMAVMKTIKQMVSPVVVGV
;
A
#
# COMPACT_ATOMS: atom_id res chain seq x y z
N SER A 1 15.10 -1.29 -26.84
CA SER A 1 14.01 -1.74 -25.97
C SER A 1 12.95 -0.66 -25.83
N LYS A 2 11.71 -1.08 -25.71
CA LYS A 2 10.57 -0.19 -25.58
C LYS A 2 10.54 0.41 -24.16
N MET A 3 10.32 1.74 -24.05
CA MET A 3 10.12 2.38 -22.75
C MET A 3 8.86 1.87 -22.05
N LEU A 4 8.94 1.67 -20.74
CA LEU A 4 7.77 1.36 -19.91
C LEU A 4 6.90 2.62 -19.79
N LYS A 5 5.61 2.47 -20.07
CA LYS A 5 4.63 3.53 -19.88
C LYS A 5 3.98 3.37 -18.52
N LEU A 6 4.25 4.31 -17.63
CA LEU A 6 3.71 4.35 -16.29
C LEU A 6 2.61 5.40 -16.20
N GLY A 7 1.36 4.97 -16.04
CA GLY A 7 0.26 5.86 -15.67
C GLY A 7 0.29 6.12 -14.17
N LEU A 8 0.00 7.35 -13.76
CA LEU A 8 0.00 7.73 -12.35
C LEU A 8 -1.37 8.23 -11.94
N MET A 9 -1.96 7.61 -10.92
CA MET A 9 -3.19 8.09 -10.29
C MET A 9 -2.89 8.69 -8.93
N GLY A 10 -3.11 9.98 -8.79
CA GLY A 10 -2.82 10.75 -7.58
C GLY A 10 -1.51 11.53 -7.69
N LEU A 11 -1.50 12.70 -7.03
CA LEU A 11 -0.37 13.63 -7.06
C LEU A 11 -0.14 14.25 -5.69
N GLY A 12 -0.19 13.41 -4.65
CA GLY A 12 0.31 13.75 -3.32
C GLY A 12 1.83 13.66 -3.27
N ALA A 13 2.39 13.62 -2.06
CA ALA A 13 3.85 13.59 -1.87
C ALA A 13 4.53 12.43 -2.60
N ILE A 14 3.96 11.22 -2.53
CA ILE A 14 4.53 10.04 -3.20
C ILE A 14 4.45 10.18 -4.72
N GLY A 15 3.32 10.64 -5.24
CA GLY A 15 3.14 10.85 -6.69
C GLY A 15 4.13 11.86 -7.24
N VAL A 16 4.36 12.96 -6.52
CA VAL A 16 5.37 13.97 -6.89
C VAL A 16 6.77 13.38 -6.90
N ASP A 17 7.13 12.60 -5.89
CA ASP A 17 8.44 11.95 -5.80
C ASP A 17 8.66 10.95 -6.93
N VAL A 18 7.64 10.18 -7.28
CA VAL A 18 7.68 9.24 -8.41
C VAL A 18 7.88 9.98 -9.74
N GLU A 19 7.13 11.05 -9.96
CA GLU A 19 7.26 11.84 -11.19
C GLU A 19 8.67 12.42 -11.33
N LYS A 20 9.23 12.96 -10.25
CA LYS A 20 10.61 13.47 -10.23
C LYS A 20 11.63 12.36 -10.49
N MET A 21 11.48 11.21 -9.84
CA MET A 21 12.38 10.07 -10.03
C MET A 21 12.39 9.60 -11.49
N VAL A 22 11.22 9.44 -12.07
CA VAL A 22 11.09 8.99 -13.47
C VAL A 22 11.75 9.99 -14.41
N THR A 23 11.49 11.29 -14.23
CA THR A 23 12.02 12.34 -15.07
C THR A 23 13.54 12.49 -14.97
N GLN A 24 14.08 12.35 -13.75
CA GLN A 24 15.50 12.61 -13.47
C GLN A 24 16.38 11.37 -13.53
N GLU A 25 15.87 10.19 -13.14
CA GLU A 25 16.68 8.99 -12.97
C GLU A 25 16.34 7.85 -13.94
N CYS A 26 15.14 7.85 -14.53
CA CYS A 26 14.69 6.77 -15.41
C CYS A 26 14.47 7.24 -16.85
N LYS A 27 15.12 8.33 -17.24
CA LYS A 27 15.03 8.88 -18.61
C LYS A 27 15.51 7.85 -19.64
N GLY A 28 14.62 7.55 -20.59
CA GLY A 28 14.90 6.53 -21.60
C GLY A 28 14.36 5.13 -21.25
N ASP A 29 14.06 4.87 -19.98
CA ASP A 29 13.53 3.58 -19.52
C ASP A 29 12.05 3.64 -19.19
N ILE A 30 11.59 4.75 -18.63
CA ILE A 30 10.20 4.95 -18.21
C ILE A 30 9.71 6.31 -18.70
N GLU A 31 8.48 6.33 -19.20
CA GLU A 31 7.76 7.58 -19.47
C GLU A 31 6.42 7.59 -18.74
N ILE A 32 5.96 8.78 -18.37
CA ILE A 32 4.63 9.00 -17.78
C ILE A 32 3.76 9.70 -18.83
N PRO A 33 2.92 8.95 -19.55
CA PRO A 33 2.09 9.55 -20.61
C PRO A 33 0.98 10.43 -20.05
N ALA A 34 0.48 10.13 -18.86
CA ALA A 34 -0.56 10.94 -18.20
C ALA A 34 -0.59 10.70 -16.69
N ILE A 35 -1.10 11.71 -15.98
CA ILE A 35 -1.36 11.65 -14.55
C ILE A 35 -2.83 12.02 -14.32
N LEU A 36 -3.58 11.09 -13.73
CA LEU A 36 -4.98 11.29 -13.37
C LEU A 36 -5.06 11.91 -11.98
N VAL A 37 -5.71 13.06 -11.88
CA VAL A 37 -5.94 13.75 -10.61
C VAL A 37 -7.40 14.15 -10.49
N LYS A 38 -7.88 14.27 -9.26
CA LYS A 38 -9.23 14.79 -9.00
C LYS A 38 -9.27 16.32 -9.12
N ASN A 39 -8.26 16.97 -8.54
CA ASN A 39 -8.11 18.43 -8.55
C ASN A 39 -6.68 18.78 -8.99
N PRO A 40 -6.50 19.45 -10.13
CA PRO A 40 -5.17 19.79 -10.63
C PRO A 40 -4.41 20.71 -9.67
N ARG A 41 -3.13 20.40 -9.44
CA ARG A 41 -2.21 21.20 -8.63
C ARG A 41 -0.93 21.42 -9.43
N PRO A 42 -0.94 22.35 -10.40
CA PRO A 42 0.14 22.52 -11.35
C PRO A 42 1.48 22.93 -10.74
N ASP A 43 1.47 23.50 -9.54
CA ASP A 43 2.68 23.84 -8.78
C ASP A 43 3.51 22.62 -8.35
N ARG A 44 2.92 21.42 -8.38
CA ARG A 44 3.57 20.17 -7.96
C ARG A 44 4.26 19.40 -9.08
N LEU A 45 4.15 19.87 -10.33
CA LEU A 45 4.61 19.09 -11.48
C LEU A 45 5.81 19.69 -12.17
N LEU A 46 6.68 18.82 -12.69
CA LEU A 46 7.74 19.19 -13.63
C LEU A 46 7.20 19.35 -15.06
N ASN A 47 6.18 18.56 -15.44
CA ASN A 47 5.51 18.63 -16.73
C ASN A 47 3.99 18.69 -16.56
N LYS A 48 3.42 19.88 -16.71
CA LYS A 48 1.99 20.13 -16.51
C LYS A 48 1.09 19.61 -17.64
N SER A 49 1.66 19.34 -18.83
CA SER A 49 0.88 18.96 -20.00
C SER A 49 0.29 17.55 -19.92
N ILE A 50 0.76 16.72 -19.02
CA ILE A 50 0.33 15.33 -18.86
C ILE A 50 -0.76 15.12 -17.81
N ILE A 51 -1.22 16.19 -17.14
CA ILE A 51 -2.29 16.09 -16.12
C ILE A 51 -3.65 16.02 -16.80
N THR A 52 -4.48 15.09 -16.36
CA THR A 52 -5.89 15.01 -16.75
C THR A 52 -6.78 14.72 -15.55
N THR A 53 -8.04 15.14 -15.61
CA THR A 53 -9.08 14.77 -14.65
C THR A 53 -10.05 13.75 -15.25
N ASP A 54 -9.86 13.38 -16.51
CA ASP A 54 -10.72 12.49 -17.28
C ASP A 54 -10.09 11.09 -17.34
N PHE A 55 -10.76 10.11 -16.75
CA PHE A 55 -10.29 8.73 -16.72
C PHE A 55 -10.19 8.12 -18.13
N ASP A 56 -11.14 8.41 -19.01
CA ASP A 56 -11.12 7.85 -20.37
C ASP A 56 -9.92 8.38 -21.17
N GLU A 57 -9.61 9.66 -21.06
CA GLU A 57 -8.39 10.22 -21.65
C GLU A 57 -7.13 9.59 -21.07
N PHE A 58 -7.13 9.36 -19.75
CA PHE A 58 -6.01 8.72 -19.06
C PHE A 58 -5.76 7.31 -19.60
N ILE A 59 -6.80 6.48 -19.72
CA ILE A 59 -6.71 5.11 -20.22
C ILE A 59 -6.32 5.05 -21.70
N LYS A 60 -6.76 6.02 -22.50
CA LYS A 60 -6.41 6.10 -23.94
C LYS A 60 -4.91 6.25 -24.19
N THR A 61 -4.13 6.70 -23.22
CA THR A 61 -2.67 6.76 -23.33
C THR A 61 -2.02 5.38 -23.31
N LYS A 62 -2.77 4.33 -23.01
CA LYS A 62 -2.36 2.92 -22.97
C LYS A 62 -1.10 2.67 -22.13
N PRO A 63 -1.12 3.00 -20.85
CA PRO A 63 -0.02 2.68 -19.97
C PRO A 63 0.18 1.16 -19.86
N ASP A 64 1.40 0.72 -19.66
CA ASP A 64 1.72 -0.68 -19.38
C ASP A 64 1.36 -1.05 -17.96
N VAL A 65 1.56 -0.12 -17.04
CA VAL A 65 1.22 -0.25 -15.62
C VAL A 65 0.73 1.09 -15.10
N ILE A 66 -0.23 1.03 -14.18
CA ILE A 66 -0.73 2.21 -13.47
C ILE A 66 -0.36 2.09 -12.00
N LEU A 67 0.29 3.12 -11.46
CA LEU A 67 0.51 3.28 -10.02
C LEU A 67 -0.65 4.05 -9.42
N GLU A 68 -1.29 3.48 -8.40
CA GLU A 68 -2.30 4.18 -7.61
C GLU A 68 -1.69 4.66 -6.29
N VAL A 69 -1.72 5.97 -6.06
CA VAL A 69 -1.35 6.67 -4.84
C VAL A 69 -2.40 7.73 -4.48
N ALA A 70 -3.68 7.40 -4.71
CA ALA A 70 -4.80 8.34 -4.65
C ALA A 70 -5.81 8.05 -3.55
N GLY A 71 -5.85 6.83 -3.00
CA GLY A 71 -6.76 6.43 -1.93
C GLY A 71 -7.73 5.32 -2.30
N HIS A 72 -8.40 4.80 -1.27
CA HIS A 72 -9.31 3.65 -1.41
C HIS A 72 -10.45 3.90 -2.40
N GLN A 73 -11.01 5.11 -2.41
CA GLN A 73 -12.12 5.46 -3.30
C GLN A 73 -11.74 5.38 -4.77
N THR A 74 -10.51 5.75 -5.11
CA THR A 74 -9.99 5.65 -6.48
C THR A 74 -9.88 4.19 -6.92
N ILE A 75 -9.42 3.32 -6.06
CA ILE A 75 -9.37 1.88 -6.32
C ILE A 75 -10.78 1.32 -6.49
N GLN A 76 -11.71 1.65 -5.59
CA GLN A 76 -13.10 1.21 -5.69
C GLN A 76 -13.75 1.62 -7.02
N LYS A 77 -13.40 2.80 -7.50
CA LYS A 77 -14.00 3.36 -8.73
C LYS A 77 -13.39 2.80 -10.01
N TYR A 78 -12.08 2.59 -10.07
CA TYR A 78 -11.37 2.36 -11.33
C TYR A 78 -10.62 1.05 -11.46
N ALA A 79 -10.37 0.31 -10.38
CA ALA A 79 -9.49 -0.87 -10.42
C ALA A 79 -9.95 -1.92 -11.43
N VAL A 80 -11.23 -2.27 -11.42
CA VAL A 80 -11.78 -3.29 -12.33
C VAL A 80 -11.65 -2.83 -13.79
N GLU A 81 -11.94 -1.57 -14.08
CA GLU A 81 -11.84 -1.02 -15.44
C GLU A 81 -10.40 -1.02 -15.96
N ILE A 82 -9.43 -0.68 -15.13
CA ILE A 82 -8.01 -0.70 -15.46
C ILE A 82 -7.60 -2.12 -15.84
N LEU A 83 -7.92 -3.09 -14.99
CA LEU A 83 -7.55 -4.49 -15.20
C LEU A 83 -8.27 -5.08 -16.42
N ARG A 84 -9.52 -4.67 -16.67
CA ARG A 84 -10.27 -5.06 -17.88
C ARG A 84 -9.59 -4.56 -19.16
N SER A 85 -8.91 -3.44 -19.09
CA SER A 85 -8.15 -2.88 -20.21
C SER A 85 -6.81 -3.60 -20.46
N GLY A 86 -6.50 -4.64 -19.69
CA GLY A 86 -5.24 -5.38 -19.81
C GLY A 86 -4.04 -4.66 -19.22
N ILE A 87 -4.27 -3.67 -18.36
CA ILE A 87 -3.22 -2.85 -17.76
C ILE A 87 -2.93 -3.35 -16.34
N ASP A 88 -1.67 -3.54 -16.02
CA ASP A 88 -1.24 -3.89 -14.65
C ASP A 88 -1.52 -2.74 -13.69
N LEU A 89 -1.96 -3.07 -12.48
CA LEU A 89 -2.29 -2.09 -11.45
C LEU A 89 -1.45 -2.31 -10.20
N LEU A 90 -0.57 -1.34 -9.94
CA LEU A 90 0.25 -1.29 -8.72
C LEU A 90 -0.47 -0.43 -7.69
N VAL A 91 -0.85 -1.03 -6.57
CA VAL A 91 -1.75 -0.42 -5.58
C VAL A 91 -0.99 -0.11 -4.30
N THR A 92 -1.13 1.11 -3.78
CA THR A 92 -0.72 1.45 -2.41
C THR A 92 -1.89 1.44 -1.43
N SER A 93 -3.10 1.70 -1.89
CA SER A 93 -4.33 1.71 -1.07
C SER A 93 -4.91 0.31 -0.90
N VAL A 94 -4.09 -0.61 -0.42
CA VAL A 94 -4.39 -2.05 -0.32
C VAL A 94 -5.62 -2.33 0.57
N GLY A 95 -5.89 -1.44 1.52
CA GLY A 95 -7.06 -1.55 2.40
C GLY A 95 -8.41 -1.57 1.67
N ALA A 96 -8.47 -1.09 0.42
CA ALA A 96 -9.66 -1.21 -0.40
C ALA A 96 -10.08 -2.67 -0.62
N PHE A 97 -9.13 -3.61 -0.56
CA PHE A 97 -9.36 -5.05 -0.77
C PHE A 97 -9.83 -5.80 0.48
N THR A 98 -10.16 -5.10 1.56
CA THR A 98 -10.98 -5.66 2.64
C THR A 98 -12.44 -5.87 2.19
N ASP A 99 -12.83 -5.26 1.08
CA ASP A 99 -14.06 -5.56 0.36
C ASP A 99 -13.84 -6.79 -0.53
N ASP A 100 -14.36 -7.93 -0.11
CA ASP A 100 -14.18 -9.21 -0.80
C ASP A 100 -14.70 -9.17 -2.24
N LYS A 101 -15.84 -8.51 -2.48
CA LYS A 101 -16.42 -8.40 -3.82
C LYS A 101 -15.50 -7.66 -4.77
N LEU A 102 -14.92 -6.57 -4.31
CA LEU A 102 -13.96 -5.80 -5.11
C LEU A 102 -12.71 -6.62 -5.40
N TYR A 103 -12.15 -7.26 -4.38
CA TYR A 103 -10.95 -8.08 -4.53
C TYR A 103 -11.16 -9.23 -5.51
N ASP A 104 -12.25 -9.98 -5.35
CA ASP A 104 -12.59 -11.11 -6.23
C ASP A 104 -12.85 -10.64 -7.66
N ALA A 105 -13.54 -9.52 -7.85
CA ALA A 105 -13.77 -8.93 -9.18
C ALA A 105 -12.46 -8.52 -9.84
N CYS A 106 -11.52 -7.92 -9.08
CA CYS A 106 -10.20 -7.56 -9.60
C CYS A 106 -9.40 -8.79 -10.04
N ILE A 107 -9.38 -9.85 -9.23
CA ILE A 107 -8.68 -11.09 -9.57
C ILE A 107 -9.25 -11.71 -10.85
N ALA A 108 -10.57 -11.86 -10.92
CA ALA A 108 -11.23 -12.45 -12.08
C ALA A 108 -10.99 -11.63 -13.35
N THR A 109 -11.10 -10.32 -13.24
CA THR A 109 -10.91 -9.41 -14.38
C THR A 109 -9.45 -9.41 -14.85
N ALA A 110 -8.51 -9.37 -13.92
CA ALA A 110 -7.08 -9.43 -14.24
C ALA A 110 -6.74 -10.73 -14.99
N ARG A 111 -7.20 -11.87 -14.46
CA ARG A 111 -6.98 -13.19 -15.07
C ARG A 111 -7.57 -13.26 -16.47
N GLY A 112 -8.77 -12.76 -16.67
CA GLY A 112 -9.46 -12.78 -17.95
C GLY A 112 -8.87 -11.85 -19.02
N ASN A 113 -8.05 -10.89 -18.62
CA ASN A 113 -7.51 -9.86 -19.53
C ASN A 113 -5.97 -9.79 -19.56
N GLY A 114 -5.28 -10.78 -18.99
CA GLY A 114 -3.82 -10.82 -18.99
C GLY A 114 -3.16 -9.69 -18.21
N ALA A 115 -3.86 -9.12 -17.24
CA ALA A 115 -3.36 -8.08 -16.36
C ALA A 115 -3.00 -8.65 -14.99
N ARG A 116 -2.23 -7.88 -14.21
CA ARG A 116 -1.86 -8.24 -12.84
C ARG A 116 -2.21 -7.14 -11.86
N LEU A 117 -2.73 -7.55 -10.71
CA LEU A 117 -2.88 -6.71 -9.54
C LEU A 117 -1.61 -6.88 -8.70
N ILE A 118 -0.87 -5.79 -8.48
CA ILE A 118 0.44 -5.81 -7.83
C ILE A 118 0.35 -5.09 -6.49
N LEU A 119 0.62 -5.80 -5.40
CA LEU A 119 0.58 -5.28 -4.03
C LEU A 119 2.01 -5.29 -3.48
N PRO A 120 2.67 -4.13 -3.40
CA PRO A 120 4.07 -4.08 -2.98
C PRO A 120 4.22 -4.18 -1.46
N SER A 121 5.38 -4.63 -1.01
CA SER A 121 5.83 -4.32 0.34
C SER A 121 6.07 -2.83 0.43
N ALA A 122 5.27 -2.11 1.23
CA ALA A 122 5.36 -0.65 1.34
C ALA A 122 5.42 -0.23 2.81
N GLY A 123 4.29 0.13 3.42
CA GLY A 123 4.26 0.46 4.85
C GLY A 123 4.55 -0.71 5.78
N ILE A 124 4.51 -1.93 5.26
CA ILE A 124 4.94 -3.14 5.94
C ILE A 124 5.87 -3.94 5.02
N GLY A 125 7.02 -4.33 5.54
CA GLY A 125 7.99 -5.15 4.83
C GLY A 125 7.74 -6.64 4.98
N SER A 126 8.65 -7.45 4.44
CA SER A 126 8.67 -8.91 4.63
C SER A 126 7.50 -9.66 4.00
N LEU A 127 6.74 -9.03 3.09
CA LEU A 127 5.63 -9.71 2.41
C LEU A 127 6.13 -10.82 1.48
N ASP A 128 7.31 -10.70 0.93
CA ASP A 128 7.96 -11.74 0.12
C ASP A 128 8.21 -13.01 0.95
N THR A 129 8.73 -12.87 2.16
CA THR A 129 8.94 -14.00 3.09
C THR A 129 7.61 -14.62 3.51
N LEU A 130 6.63 -13.78 3.85
CA LEU A 130 5.31 -14.25 4.26
C LEU A 130 4.59 -15.00 3.14
N SER A 131 4.65 -14.48 1.91
CA SER A 131 4.07 -15.13 0.73
C SER A 131 4.76 -16.46 0.42
N ALA A 132 6.08 -16.52 0.58
CA ALA A 132 6.83 -17.77 0.41
C ALA A 132 6.42 -18.81 1.48
N ALA A 133 6.30 -18.39 2.72
CA ALA A 133 5.83 -19.24 3.82
C ALA A 133 4.42 -19.77 3.58
N ALA A 134 3.55 -18.94 2.99
CA ALA A 134 2.18 -19.32 2.66
C ALA A 134 2.11 -20.43 1.62
N VAL A 135 3.08 -20.52 0.70
CA VAL A 135 3.15 -21.61 -0.29
C VAL A 135 3.24 -22.98 0.39
N GLY A 136 4.00 -23.09 1.48
CA GLY A 136 4.14 -24.33 2.24
C GLY A 136 3.04 -24.56 3.28
N GLY A 137 2.20 -23.58 3.52
CA GLY A 137 1.15 -23.61 4.54
C GLY A 137 1.55 -22.91 5.84
N LEU A 138 0.76 -21.93 6.21
CA LEU A 138 0.88 -21.19 7.47
C LEU A 138 -0.09 -21.73 8.51
N THR A 139 0.34 -21.80 9.76
CA THR A 139 -0.51 -22.17 10.90
C THR A 139 -0.96 -20.97 11.71
N SER A 140 -0.13 -19.92 11.80
CA SER A 140 -0.49 -18.69 12.48
C SER A 140 0.26 -17.48 11.92
N VAL A 141 -0.41 -16.33 11.90
CA VAL A 141 0.17 -15.03 11.60
C VAL A 141 -0.39 -14.03 12.59
N HIS A 142 0.49 -13.36 13.31
CA HIS A 142 0.13 -12.31 14.25
C HIS A 142 0.84 -11.00 13.85
N MET A 143 0.07 -9.98 13.56
CA MET A 143 0.57 -8.64 13.27
C MET A 143 0.36 -7.74 14.48
N ILE A 144 1.37 -6.97 14.86
CA ILE A 144 1.32 -6.01 15.96
C ILE A 144 1.72 -4.64 15.43
N VAL A 145 0.86 -3.65 15.63
CA VAL A 145 1.10 -2.26 15.23
C VAL A 145 1.21 -1.40 16.47
N ARG A 146 2.32 -0.67 16.58
CA ARG A 146 2.59 0.25 17.70
C ARG A 146 2.80 1.65 17.18
N LYS A 147 2.07 2.61 17.74
CA LYS A 147 2.24 4.04 17.47
C LYS A 147 2.06 4.82 18.76
N ASP A 148 2.65 5.99 18.83
CA ASP A 148 2.43 6.94 19.92
C ASP A 148 0.94 7.21 20.13
N PRO A 149 0.46 7.42 21.36
CA PRO A 149 -0.97 7.70 21.63
C PRO A 149 -1.53 8.83 20.77
N SER A 150 -0.73 9.83 20.42
CA SER A 150 -1.18 10.95 19.58
C SER A 150 -1.61 10.53 18.17
N ALA A 151 -1.10 9.42 17.67
CA ALA A 151 -1.47 8.89 16.35
C ALA A 151 -2.91 8.35 16.31
N TRP A 152 -3.52 8.13 17.47
CA TRP A 152 -4.84 7.50 17.61
C TRP A 152 -5.97 8.50 17.88
N TYR A 153 -5.67 9.81 17.96
CA TYR A 153 -6.71 10.84 18.00
C TYR A 153 -7.51 10.82 16.70
N GLY A 154 -8.81 11.03 16.82
CA GLY A 154 -9.73 10.97 15.69
C GLY A 154 -10.09 9.54 15.27
N THR A 155 -9.64 8.52 16.01
CA THR A 155 -9.95 7.11 15.76
C THR A 155 -10.92 6.57 16.83
N HIS A 156 -11.36 5.33 16.63
CA HIS A 156 -12.23 4.63 17.61
C HIS A 156 -11.61 4.55 19.01
N ALA A 157 -10.26 4.50 19.10
CA ALA A 157 -9.56 4.43 20.38
C ALA A 157 -9.87 5.62 21.30
N GLU A 158 -10.07 6.81 20.73
CA GLU A 158 -10.39 8.02 21.49
C GLU A 158 -11.71 7.91 22.25
N LYS A 159 -12.63 7.07 21.77
CA LYS A 159 -13.91 6.81 22.42
C LYS A 159 -13.79 5.84 23.60
N LEU A 160 -12.74 5.00 23.62
CA LEU A 160 -12.54 3.94 24.60
C LEU A 160 -11.51 4.32 25.66
N PHE A 161 -10.57 5.20 25.35
CA PHE A 161 -9.44 5.54 26.20
C PHE A 161 -9.23 7.04 26.25
N ASP A 162 -8.78 7.55 27.40
CA ASP A 162 -8.21 8.90 27.47
C ASP A 162 -6.74 8.82 27.03
N LEU A 163 -6.51 9.02 25.73
CA LEU A 163 -5.19 8.85 25.11
C LEU A 163 -4.14 9.81 25.69
N SER A 164 -4.57 10.96 26.21
CA SER A 164 -3.65 11.94 26.81
C SER A 164 -3.12 11.52 28.19
N LYS A 165 -3.77 10.56 28.82
CA LYS A 165 -3.45 10.11 30.20
C LYS A 165 -2.85 8.71 30.27
N LEU A 166 -2.55 8.08 29.14
CA LEU A 166 -1.91 6.77 29.14
C LEU A 166 -0.48 6.90 29.69
N ALA A 167 -0.18 6.11 30.73
CA ALA A 167 1.12 6.09 31.38
C ALA A 167 2.04 4.99 30.84
N THR A 168 1.47 3.95 30.24
CA THR A 168 2.17 2.76 29.75
C THR A 168 1.60 2.34 28.39
N PRO A 169 2.33 1.55 27.60
CA PRO A 169 1.80 0.97 26.38
C PRO A 169 0.48 0.24 26.63
N THR A 170 -0.53 0.55 25.84
CA THR A 170 -1.89 0.07 26.05
C THR A 170 -2.43 -0.57 24.77
N VAL A 171 -2.91 -1.81 24.88
CA VAL A 171 -3.61 -2.47 23.77
C VAL A 171 -4.95 -1.78 23.57
N ILE A 172 -5.15 -1.21 22.39
CA ILE A 172 -6.40 -0.52 22.02
C ILE A 172 -7.31 -1.36 21.13
N PHE A 173 -6.78 -2.43 20.53
CA PHE A 173 -7.53 -3.34 19.68
C PHE A 173 -6.87 -4.72 19.64
N GLU A 174 -7.69 -5.76 19.69
CA GLU A 174 -7.31 -7.13 19.36
C GLU A 174 -8.44 -7.76 18.54
N GLY A 175 -8.07 -8.38 17.42
CA GLY A 175 -9.02 -9.03 16.53
C GLY A 175 -8.38 -9.43 15.22
N THR A 176 -9.13 -9.32 14.15
CA THR A 176 -8.68 -9.65 12.79
C THR A 176 -8.47 -8.38 11.96
N PRO A 177 -7.71 -8.45 10.84
CA PRO A 177 -7.64 -7.33 9.90
C PRO A 177 -9.00 -6.87 9.38
N ARG A 178 -9.95 -7.78 9.19
CA ARG A 178 -11.31 -7.41 8.77
C ARG A 178 -12.01 -6.54 9.82
N GLU A 179 -11.97 -6.94 11.08
CA GLU A 179 -12.54 -6.17 12.19
C GLU A 179 -11.82 -4.84 12.37
N GLY A 180 -10.49 -4.85 12.29
CA GLY A 180 -9.67 -3.66 12.40
C GLY A 180 -9.92 -2.64 11.29
N ALA A 181 -10.22 -3.09 10.08
CA ALA A 181 -10.52 -2.23 8.95
C ALA A 181 -11.74 -1.34 9.20
N ALA A 182 -12.74 -1.88 9.88
CA ALA A 182 -13.95 -1.14 10.21
C ALA A 182 -13.72 -0.06 11.28
N LEU A 183 -12.83 -0.32 12.24
CA LEU A 183 -12.59 0.54 13.40
C LEU A 183 -11.40 1.50 13.22
N TYR A 184 -10.38 1.08 12.49
CA TYR A 184 -9.11 1.82 12.33
C TYR A 184 -8.71 1.90 10.84
N PRO A 185 -9.49 2.60 10.01
CA PRO A 185 -9.23 2.64 8.56
C PRO A 185 -7.88 3.26 8.18
N GLN A 186 -7.25 4.04 9.09
CA GLN A 186 -5.95 4.65 8.85
C GLN A 186 -4.79 3.64 8.80
N ASN A 187 -4.99 2.42 9.34
CA ASN A 187 -3.97 1.37 9.37
C ASN A 187 -4.30 0.17 8.48
N VAL A 188 -5.40 0.26 7.75
CA VAL A 188 -5.92 -0.89 7.01
C VAL A 188 -5.03 -1.32 5.84
N ASN A 189 -4.25 -0.43 5.25
CA ASN A 189 -3.38 -0.80 4.12
C ASN A 189 -2.34 -1.85 4.53
N ILE A 190 -1.67 -1.66 5.66
CA ILE A 190 -0.63 -2.59 6.11
C ILE A 190 -1.22 -3.91 6.61
N SER A 191 -2.34 -3.87 7.32
CA SER A 191 -2.97 -5.10 7.82
C SER A 191 -3.62 -5.92 6.70
N ALA A 192 -4.22 -5.27 5.72
CA ALA A 192 -4.72 -5.93 4.52
C ALA A 192 -3.58 -6.59 3.73
N ALA A 193 -2.45 -5.90 3.56
CA ALA A 193 -1.29 -6.44 2.86
C ALA A 193 -0.76 -7.71 3.54
N VAL A 194 -0.61 -7.71 4.85
CA VAL A 194 -0.20 -8.91 5.61
C VAL A 194 -1.22 -10.03 5.46
N ALA A 195 -2.50 -9.73 5.59
CA ALA A 195 -3.56 -10.73 5.44
C ALA A 195 -3.55 -11.36 4.04
N LEU A 196 -3.46 -10.55 3.00
CA LEU A 196 -3.49 -11.04 1.61
C LEU A 196 -2.21 -11.81 1.24
N ALA A 197 -1.09 -11.50 1.86
CA ALA A 197 0.15 -12.25 1.66
C ALA A 197 0.16 -13.60 2.40
N GLY A 198 -0.60 -13.76 3.47
CA GLY A 198 -0.55 -14.91 4.36
C GLY A 198 -1.88 -15.66 4.51
N LEU A 199 -2.51 -15.55 5.68
CA LEU A 199 -3.68 -16.33 6.07
C LEU A 199 -5.04 -15.72 5.74
N GLY A 200 -5.07 -14.53 5.16
CA GLY A 200 -6.31 -13.83 4.86
C GLY A 200 -6.83 -12.96 6.00
N LEU A 201 -7.93 -12.26 5.73
CA LEU A 201 -8.47 -11.22 6.60
C LEU A 201 -9.09 -11.74 7.90
N ASP A 202 -9.51 -13.01 7.92
CA ASP A 202 -10.27 -13.58 9.03
C ASP A 202 -9.44 -14.51 9.93
N LYS A 203 -8.29 -14.99 9.47
CA LYS A 203 -7.42 -15.92 10.21
C LYS A 203 -6.13 -15.28 10.70
N THR A 204 -5.83 -14.07 10.29
CA THR A 204 -4.70 -13.29 10.80
C THR A 204 -5.11 -12.63 12.11
N LYS A 205 -4.24 -12.65 13.10
CA LYS A 205 -4.44 -11.90 14.35
C LYS A 205 -3.83 -10.51 14.20
N LEU A 206 -4.57 -9.47 14.58
CA LEU A 206 -4.12 -8.09 14.62
C LEU A 206 -4.23 -7.53 16.02
N THR A 207 -3.11 -6.99 16.53
CA THR A 207 -3.07 -6.24 17.80
C THR A 207 -2.59 -4.83 17.52
N ILE A 208 -3.31 -3.83 18.01
CA ILE A 208 -2.93 -2.42 17.91
C ILE A 208 -2.65 -1.87 19.29
N ILE A 209 -1.51 -1.21 19.45
CA ILE A 209 -1.03 -0.69 20.72
C ILE A 209 -0.77 0.81 20.60
N ALA A 210 -1.37 1.59 21.52
CA ALA A 210 -0.96 2.96 21.79
C ALA A 210 0.28 2.89 22.68
N ASP A 211 1.44 3.20 22.14
CA ASP A 211 2.73 2.97 22.81
C ASP A 211 3.35 4.28 23.26
N THR A 212 3.34 4.50 24.58
CA THR A 212 3.87 5.71 25.21
C THR A 212 5.41 5.81 25.20
N GLU A 213 6.08 4.75 24.79
CA GLU A 213 7.54 4.64 24.82
C GLU A 213 8.20 4.88 23.46
N ILE A 214 7.41 5.13 22.41
CA ILE A 214 7.92 5.35 21.05
C ILE A 214 7.38 6.65 20.45
N ASP A 215 8.12 7.20 19.49
CA ASP A 215 7.72 8.34 18.67
C ASP A 215 7.76 8.01 17.16
N THR A 216 7.90 6.73 16.84
CA THR A 216 7.98 6.18 15.48
C THR A 216 6.79 5.26 15.23
N HIS A 217 6.71 4.66 14.04
CA HIS A 217 5.80 3.56 13.75
C HIS A 217 6.55 2.23 13.88
N VAL A 218 6.07 1.35 14.73
CA VAL A 218 6.63 0.00 14.90
C VAL A 218 5.61 -1.02 14.42
N CYS A 219 6.02 -1.89 13.49
CA CYS A 219 5.19 -2.99 13.01
C CYS A 219 5.95 -4.31 13.17
N GLU A 220 5.25 -5.33 13.65
CA GLU A 220 5.80 -6.66 13.87
C GLU A 220 4.93 -7.69 13.17
N ILE A 221 5.55 -8.73 12.63
CA ILE A 221 4.87 -9.92 12.11
C ILE A 221 5.52 -11.14 12.76
N GLN A 222 4.70 -12.00 13.34
CA GLN A 222 5.11 -13.29 13.87
C GLN A 222 4.35 -14.36 13.09
N ALA A 223 5.06 -15.28 12.42
CA ALA A 223 4.44 -16.29 11.59
C ALA A 223 5.04 -17.66 11.88
N THR A 224 4.19 -18.68 11.86
CA THR A 224 4.58 -20.09 11.99
C THR A 224 3.89 -20.92 10.91
N GLY A 225 4.52 -22.01 10.52
CA GLY A 225 3.99 -22.91 9.52
C GLY A 225 4.97 -24.03 9.18
N ALA A 226 4.76 -24.69 8.06
CA ALA A 226 5.63 -25.77 7.61
C ALA A 226 7.08 -25.33 7.40
N PHE A 227 7.29 -24.06 7.04
CA PHE A 227 8.63 -23.49 6.85
C PHE A 227 9.43 -23.34 8.15
N GLY A 228 8.76 -23.37 9.31
CA GLY A 228 9.32 -23.03 10.62
C GLY A 228 8.61 -21.82 11.22
N SER A 229 9.38 -20.86 11.67
CA SER A 229 8.84 -19.61 12.20
C SER A 229 9.76 -18.42 11.85
N TYR A 230 9.18 -17.21 11.77
CA TYR A 230 9.97 -16.00 11.72
C TYR A 230 9.30 -14.89 12.51
N GLU A 231 10.13 -13.95 12.92
CA GLU A 231 9.71 -12.67 13.49
C GLU A 231 10.30 -11.56 12.64
N PHE A 232 9.47 -10.61 12.26
CA PHE A 232 9.88 -9.42 11.55
C PHE A 232 9.47 -8.21 12.38
N ARG A 233 10.37 -7.25 12.52
CA ARG A 233 10.10 -6.00 13.21
C ARG A 233 10.72 -4.85 12.44
N GLU A 234 9.92 -3.84 12.16
CA GLU A 234 10.39 -2.59 11.59
C GLU A 234 10.08 -1.43 12.54
N ASN A 235 10.98 -0.48 12.58
CA ASN A 235 10.86 0.75 13.36
C ASN A 235 10.99 1.91 12.39
N LEU A 236 9.86 2.48 11.97
CA LEU A 236 9.80 3.38 10.84
C LEU A 236 9.80 4.84 11.27
N THR A 237 10.68 5.63 10.64
CA THR A 237 10.62 7.08 10.71
C THR A 237 9.35 7.57 10.01
N ILE A 238 8.63 8.48 10.68
CA ILE A 238 7.39 9.06 10.17
C ILE A 238 7.72 10.03 9.03
N ALA A 239 6.92 10.00 7.95
CA ALA A 239 7.06 10.93 6.84
C ALA A 239 6.73 12.36 7.28
N GLU A 240 7.54 13.33 6.86
CA GLU A 240 7.36 14.74 7.22
C GLU A 240 6.06 15.33 6.66
N THR A 241 5.67 14.87 5.46
CA THR A 241 4.50 15.35 4.73
C THR A 241 3.20 14.69 5.15
N ASN A 242 3.28 13.51 5.80
CA ASN A 242 2.10 12.79 6.30
C ASN A 242 2.49 11.96 7.52
N ARG A 243 2.14 12.44 8.70
CA ARG A 243 2.45 11.80 9.98
C ARG A 243 1.80 10.43 10.19
N LYS A 244 0.81 10.06 9.37
CA LYS A 244 0.17 8.74 9.40
C LYS A 244 0.91 7.70 8.58
N THR A 245 1.95 8.09 7.84
CA THR A 245 2.68 7.26 6.88
C THR A 245 4.15 7.21 7.25
N GLY A 246 4.77 6.03 7.20
CA GLY A 246 6.22 5.89 7.31
C GLY A 246 6.93 6.35 6.05
N LYS A 247 8.15 6.87 6.20
CA LYS A 247 8.98 7.28 5.04
C LYS A 247 9.24 6.16 4.05
N ILE A 248 9.23 4.91 4.51
CA ILE A 248 9.52 3.74 3.67
C ILE A 248 8.53 3.57 2.52
N VAL A 249 7.28 4.05 2.66
CA VAL A 249 6.23 3.82 1.67
C VAL A 249 6.62 4.37 0.29
N GLY A 250 7.03 5.63 0.23
CA GLY A 250 7.50 6.23 -1.02
C GLY A 250 8.74 5.54 -1.58
N MET A 251 9.69 5.19 -0.72
CA MET A 251 10.91 4.47 -1.11
C MET A 251 10.57 3.10 -1.72
N ALA A 252 9.65 2.36 -1.12
CA ALA A 252 9.23 1.04 -1.59
C ALA A 252 8.51 1.11 -2.93
N VAL A 253 7.66 2.11 -3.13
CA VAL A 253 6.97 2.36 -4.40
C VAL A 253 7.98 2.67 -5.50
N MET A 254 8.92 3.57 -5.23
CA MET A 254 9.98 3.93 -6.19
C MET A 254 10.86 2.72 -6.53
N LYS A 255 11.23 1.92 -5.54
CA LYS A 255 11.97 0.67 -5.75
C LYS A 255 11.20 -0.30 -6.65
N THR A 256 9.90 -0.49 -6.41
CA THR A 256 9.07 -1.39 -7.20
C THR A 256 9.02 -0.96 -8.67
N ILE A 257 8.87 0.33 -8.92
CA ILE A 257 8.86 0.88 -10.29
C ILE A 257 10.21 0.69 -10.96
N LYS A 258 11.31 1.03 -10.27
CA LYS A 258 12.67 0.84 -10.82
C LYS A 258 12.94 -0.62 -11.18
N GLN A 259 12.46 -1.57 -10.39
CA GLN A 259 12.66 -3.00 -10.68
C GLN A 259 11.93 -3.47 -11.94
N MET A 260 10.88 -2.79 -12.37
CA MET A 260 10.18 -3.15 -13.61
C MET A 260 11.05 -2.98 -14.86
N VAL A 261 12.07 -2.13 -14.81
CA VAL A 261 12.99 -1.85 -15.91
C VAL A 261 14.43 -2.25 -15.61
N SER A 262 14.69 -2.76 -14.42
CA SER A 262 16.04 -3.18 -14.01
C SER A 262 16.35 -4.57 -14.56
N PRO A 263 17.61 -4.82 -14.97
CA PRO A 263 18.05 -6.18 -15.32
C PRO A 263 18.19 -7.10 -14.10
N VAL A 264 18.18 -6.55 -12.89
CA VAL A 264 18.27 -7.31 -11.64
C VAL A 264 17.06 -7.01 -10.78
N VAL A 265 16.39 -8.07 -10.35
CA VAL A 265 15.21 -7.98 -9.47
C VAL A 265 15.54 -8.74 -8.19
N VAL A 266 15.34 -8.09 -7.03
CA VAL A 266 15.63 -8.65 -5.72
C VAL A 266 14.39 -8.61 -4.84
N GLY A 267 14.07 -9.73 -4.21
CA GLY A 267 13.00 -9.81 -3.22
C GLY A 267 11.59 -9.66 -3.80
N VAL A 268 11.31 -10.33 -4.87
CA VAL A 268 9.96 -10.38 -5.46
C VAL A 268 9.17 -11.56 -4.96
#